data_d24b491164fe2fdf3761b3d19206d852
#
_entry.id   d24b491164fe2fdf3761b3d19206d852
#
_cell.length_a   1.000
_cell.length_b   1.000
_cell.length_c   1.000
_cell.angle_alpha   90.00
_cell.angle_beta   90.00
_cell.angle_gamma   90.00
#
_symmetry.space_group_name_H-M   'P 1'
#
loop_
_entity.id
_entity.type
_entity.pdbx_description
1 polymer ?
#
loop_
_entity_poly.entity_id
_entity_poly.type
_entity_poly.pdbx_seq_one_letter_code
_entity_poly.pdbx_strand_id
1 'polypeptide(L)'
;MAEHNIVGNIGEEFACQMMRKKGFRIVETNWRFGHLEMDIIAVSRKEIAFVEVKTRTSTFGGKRPEEYADELKRRRMAAAANAYIKMNRIELVPRFDVIGLLINPATHEILEQTHLEDAFLPPQRTIGKSSFSGQGRWHHRNRVIGR
;
A
#
# COMPACT_ATOMS: atom_id res chain seq x y z
N MET A 1 7.14 23.15 -4.51
CA MET A 1 6.78 22.50 -4.45
C MET A 1 7.41 21.85 -5.12
N ALA A 2 7.64 21.60 -5.39
CA ALA A 2 8.49 21.34 -5.87
C ALA A 2 8.74 20.07 -6.45
N GLU A 3 9.88 19.84 -6.96
CA GLU A 3 10.14 18.68 -7.59
C GLU A 3 9.89 17.50 -6.76
N HIS A 4 10.07 17.54 -5.49
CA HIS A 4 9.83 16.47 -4.62
C HIS A 4 8.41 16.01 -4.69
N ASN A 5 7.45 16.91 -4.73
CA ASN A 5 6.07 16.52 -4.82
C ASN A 5 5.72 16.01 -6.20
N ILE A 6 6.33 16.57 -7.20
CA ILE A 6 6.05 16.12 -8.56
C ILE A 6 6.51 14.68 -8.73
N VAL A 7 7.71 14.37 -8.26
CA VAL A 7 8.23 13.03 -8.38
C VAL A 7 7.36 12.05 -7.60
N GLY A 8 6.95 12.46 -6.40
CA GLY A 8 6.09 11.61 -5.59
C GLY A 8 4.77 11.31 -6.28
N ASN A 9 4.19 12.34 -6.89
CA ASN A 9 2.90 12.14 -7.57
C ASN A 9 3.05 11.23 -8.78
N ILE A 10 4.14 11.38 -9.52
CA ILE A 10 4.39 10.53 -10.66
C ILE A 10 4.55 9.08 -10.20
N GLY A 11 5.25 8.90 -9.09
CA GLY A 11 5.47 7.57 -8.56
C GLY A 11 4.16 6.91 -8.13
N GLU A 12 3.31 7.66 -7.45
CA GLU A 12 2.05 7.10 -6.99
C GLU A 12 1.16 6.75 -8.16
N GLU A 13 1.15 7.59 -9.18
CA GLU A 13 0.33 7.29 -10.34
C GLU A 13 0.84 6.04 -11.06
N PHE A 14 2.16 5.92 -11.16
CA PHE A 14 2.75 4.76 -11.81
C PHE A 14 2.44 3.51 -11.00
N ALA A 15 2.49 3.61 -9.68
CA ALA A 15 2.19 2.48 -8.82
C ALA A 15 0.72 2.07 -8.97
N CYS A 16 -0.17 3.03 -9.12
CA CYS A 16 -1.57 2.70 -9.36
C CYS A 16 -1.71 1.91 -10.66
N GLN A 17 -0.97 2.29 -11.69
CA GLN A 17 -1.03 1.57 -12.94
C GLN A 17 -0.50 0.14 -12.76
N MET A 18 0.56 0.00 -11.97
CA MET A 18 1.09 -1.35 -11.71
C MET A 18 0.04 -2.22 -11.05
N MET A 19 -0.71 -1.66 -10.10
CA MET A 19 -1.74 -2.44 -9.42
C MET A 19 -2.89 -2.76 -10.38
N ARG A 20 -3.26 -1.82 -11.23
CA ARG A 20 -4.33 -2.08 -12.18
C ARG A 20 -3.96 -3.19 -13.14
N LYS A 21 -2.71 -3.22 -13.57
CA LYS A 21 -2.28 -4.27 -14.48
C LYS A 21 -2.33 -5.63 -13.82
N LYS A 22 -2.31 -5.68 -12.51
CA LYS A 22 -2.39 -6.95 -11.81
C LYS A 22 -3.80 -7.29 -11.42
N GLY A 23 -4.77 -6.55 -11.90
CA GLY A 23 -6.15 -6.89 -11.66
C GLY A 23 -6.82 -6.20 -10.49
N PHE A 24 -6.16 -5.19 -9.94
CA PHE A 24 -6.74 -4.48 -8.81
C PHE A 24 -7.43 -3.21 -9.26
N ARG A 25 -8.46 -2.84 -8.53
CA ARG A 25 -9.14 -1.58 -8.75
C ARG A 25 -8.72 -0.66 -7.62
N ILE A 26 -8.32 0.55 -7.93
CA ILE A 26 -7.88 1.49 -6.91
C ILE A 26 -9.10 2.08 -6.25
N VAL A 27 -9.20 1.95 -4.94
CA VAL A 27 -10.34 2.52 -4.21
C VAL A 27 -9.98 3.76 -3.43
N GLU A 28 -8.74 3.90 -3.00
CA GLU A 28 -8.31 5.10 -2.30
C GLU A 28 -6.86 5.41 -2.63
N THR A 29 -6.54 6.70 -2.67
CA THR A 29 -5.15 7.09 -2.72
C THR A 29 -4.94 8.12 -1.63
N ASN A 30 -3.80 8.10 -1.00
CA ASN A 30 -3.45 9.02 0.07
C ASN A 30 -4.53 9.08 1.14
N TRP A 31 -4.98 7.92 1.55
CA TRP A 31 -6.03 7.82 2.56
C TRP A 31 -5.45 8.11 3.94
N ARG A 32 -6.17 8.87 4.72
CA ARG A 32 -5.72 9.25 6.04
C ARG A 32 -6.75 8.96 7.11
N PHE A 33 -6.25 8.62 8.29
CA PHE A 33 -7.11 8.41 9.43
C PHE A 33 -6.28 8.93 10.61
N GLY A 34 -6.58 10.12 11.09
CA GLY A 34 -5.75 10.76 12.08
C GLY A 34 -4.39 11.05 11.47
N HIS A 35 -3.35 10.58 12.13
CA HIS A 35 -2.01 10.78 11.61
C HIS A 35 -1.52 9.57 10.83
N LEU A 36 -2.38 8.59 10.62
CA LEU A 36 -2.00 7.43 9.85
C LEU A 36 -2.35 7.68 8.40
N GLU A 37 -1.57 7.14 7.49
CA GLU A 37 -1.89 7.30 6.09
C GLU A 37 -1.48 6.07 5.29
N MET A 38 -2.12 5.88 4.17
CA MET A 38 -1.86 4.76 3.31
C MET A 38 -1.83 5.29 1.89
N ASP A 39 -0.76 5.02 1.18
CA ASP A 39 -0.61 5.58 -0.17
C ASP A 39 -1.65 5.09 -1.15
N ILE A 40 -1.88 3.80 -1.20
CA ILE A 40 -2.86 3.24 -2.12
C ILE A 40 -3.61 2.12 -1.44
N ILE A 41 -4.92 2.08 -1.65
CA ILE A 41 -5.72 0.95 -1.21
C ILE A 41 -6.40 0.44 -2.47
N ALA A 42 -6.22 -0.83 -2.77
CA ALA A 42 -6.73 -1.42 -4.00
C ALA A 42 -7.37 -2.77 -3.73
N VAL A 43 -8.38 -3.12 -4.50
CA VAL A 43 -9.09 -4.37 -4.27
C VAL A 43 -9.16 -5.22 -5.51
N SER A 44 -9.14 -6.53 -5.31
CA SER A 44 -9.39 -7.47 -6.37
C SER A 44 -10.57 -8.30 -5.91
N ARG A 45 -10.86 -9.37 -6.61
CA ARG A 45 -11.98 -10.20 -6.21
C ARG A 45 -11.78 -10.85 -4.86
N LYS A 46 -10.57 -11.16 -4.51
CA LYS A 46 -10.31 -11.85 -3.27
C LYS A 46 -9.54 -11.07 -2.23
N GLU A 47 -8.82 -10.06 -2.65
CA GLU A 47 -7.90 -9.39 -1.75
C GLU A 47 -8.05 -7.89 -1.71
N ILE A 48 -7.63 -7.31 -0.60
CA ILE A 48 -7.51 -5.87 -0.50
C ILE A 48 -6.04 -5.61 -0.20
N ALA A 49 -5.41 -4.83 -1.04
CA ALA A 49 -3.99 -4.54 -0.91
C ALA A 49 -3.79 -3.13 -0.35
N PHE A 50 -2.97 -3.06 0.69
CA PHE A 50 -2.58 -1.77 1.27
C PHE A 50 -1.14 -1.56 0.82
N VAL A 51 -0.91 -0.54 0.05
CA VAL A 51 0.35 -0.37 -0.66
C VAL A 51 1.09 0.87 -0.22
N GLU A 52 2.35 0.68 0.09
CA GLU A 52 3.24 1.77 0.42
C GLU A 52 4.09 2.01 -0.82
N VAL A 53 4.19 3.25 -1.27
CA VAL A 53 4.96 3.59 -2.45
C VAL A 53 6.17 4.39 -2.02
N LYS A 54 7.35 3.91 -2.38
CA LYS A 54 8.58 4.62 -2.07
C LYS A 54 9.25 5.02 -3.36
N THR A 55 9.43 6.32 -3.55
CA THR A 55 10.11 6.80 -4.74
C THR A 55 11.41 7.46 -4.33
N ARG A 56 12.38 7.39 -5.19
CA ARG A 56 13.60 8.12 -4.99
C ARG A 56 14.21 8.42 -6.33
N THR A 57 15.11 9.38 -6.36
CA THR A 57 15.68 9.84 -7.61
C THR A 57 17.14 9.43 -7.76
N SER A 58 17.68 8.69 -6.83
CA SER A 58 19.09 8.34 -6.85
C SER A 58 19.33 7.00 -6.18
N THR A 59 20.28 6.26 -6.66
CA THR A 59 20.63 5.01 -6.03
C THR A 59 21.73 5.23 -4.98
N PHE A 60 22.12 6.47 -4.77
CA PHE A 60 23.16 6.77 -3.86
C PHE A 60 22.74 6.33 -2.47
N GLY A 61 23.59 5.69 -1.74
CA GLY A 61 23.23 5.19 -0.43
C GLY A 61 22.95 3.72 -0.43
N GLY A 62 22.71 3.17 -1.58
CA GLY A 62 22.64 1.73 -1.68
C GLY A 62 21.40 1.03 -1.20
N LYS A 63 20.47 1.72 -0.58
CA LYS A 63 19.29 1.04 -0.11
C LYS A 63 18.20 1.07 -1.13
N ARG A 64 17.50 -0.02 -1.24
CA ARG A 64 16.38 -0.07 -2.16
C ARG A 64 15.19 0.54 -1.49
N PRO A 65 14.28 1.12 -2.25
CA PRO A 65 13.11 1.76 -1.65
C PRO A 65 12.32 0.86 -0.73
N GLU A 66 12.16 -0.38 -1.12
CA GLU A 66 11.37 -1.30 -0.33
C GLU A 66 12.01 -1.63 1.01
N GLU A 67 13.29 -1.35 1.16
CA GLU A 67 13.95 -1.62 2.41
C GLU A 67 13.69 -0.57 3.46
N TYR A 68 12.97 0.47 3.08
CA TYR A 68 12.67 1.50 4.05
C TYR A 68 11.43 1.23 4.88
N ALA A 69 10.75 0.16 4.63
CA ALA A 69 9.57 -0.15 5.41
C ALA A 69 9.99 -0.83 6.70
N ASP A 70 10.45 -0.04 7.66
CA ASP A 70 10.92 -0.60 8.92
C ASP A 70 9.74 -0.97 9.81
N GLU A 71 10.05 -1.45 10.97
CA GLU A 71 9.04 -1.94 11.89
C GLU A 71 8.01 -0.89 12.27
N LEU A 72 8.43 0.33 12.50
CA LEU A 72 7.48 1.37 12.86
C LEU A 72 6.53 1.64 11.71
N LYS A 73 7.07 1.67 10.49
CA LYS A 73 6.25 1.90 9.32
C LYS A 73 5.26 0.76 9.14
N ARG A 74 5.71 -0.46 9.36
CA ARG A 74 4.82 -1.61 9.22
C ARG A 74 3.68 -1.55 10.24
N ARG A 75 3.98 -1.13 11.44
CA ARG A 75 2.95 -1.01 12.46
C ARG A 75 1.94 0.06 12.10
N ARG A 76 2.41 1.15 11.53
CA ARG A 76 1.52 2.22 11.13
C ARG A 76 0.63 1.77 9.98
N MET A 77 1.20 1.04 9.04
CA MET A 77 0.43 0.51 7.94
C MET A 77 -0.63 -0.47 8.45
N ALA A 78 -0.25 -1.33 9.40
CA ALA A 78 -1.20 -2.28 9.94
C ALA A 78 -2.33 -1.56 10.68
N ALA A 79 -2.01 -0.49 11.41
CA ALA A 79 -3.04 0.25 12.13
C ALA A 79 -3.99 0.95 11.15
N ALA A 80 -3.44 1.52 10.09
CA ALA A 80 -4.26 2.19 9.09
C ALA A 80 -5.16 1.18 8.38
N ALA A 81 -4.61 0.04 8.04
CA ALA A 81 -5.38 -1.00 7.37
C ALA A 81 -6.51 -1.50 8.26
N ASN A 82 -6.21 -1.69 9.53
CA ASN A 82 -7.21 -2.17 10.45
C ASN A 82 -8.36 -1.17 10.57
N ALA A 83 -8.03 0.12 10.62
CA ALA A 83 -9.06 1.15 10.69
C ALA A 83 -9.92 1.13 9.43
N TYR A 84 -9.27 1.03 8.27
CA TYR A 84 -10.01 1.02 7.01
C TYR A 84 -10.92 -0.18 6.91
N ILE A 85 -10.41 -1.34 7.27
CA ILE A 85 -11.17 -2.58 7.22
C ILE A 85 -12.41 -2.49 8.11
N LYS A 86 -12.23 -1.99 9.31
CA LYS A 86 -13.36 -1.88 10.21
C LYS A 86 -14.37 -0.83 9.78
N MET A 87 -13.89 0.29 9.33
CA MET A 87 -14.80 1.34 8.91
C MET A 87 -15.63 0.96 7.71
N ASN A 88 -15.09 0.19 6.83
CA ASN A 88 -15.77 -0.18 5.60
C ASN A 88 -16.26 -1.62 5.56
N ARG A 89 -16.15 -2.32 6.68
CA ARG A 89 -16.61 -3.69 6.78
C ARG A 89 -16.08 -4.57 5.65
N ILE A 90 -14.80 -4.49 5.44
CA ILE A 90 -14.16 -5.25 4.38
C ILE A 90 -14.09 -6.71 4.73
N GLU A 91 -14.43 -7.57 3.78
CA GLU A 91 -14.33 -8.99 4.00
C GLU A 91 -13.34 -9.66 3.06
N LEU A 92 -12.52 -8.89 2.41
CA LEU A 92 -11.49 -9.42 1.52
C LEU A 92 -10.26 -9.75 2.33
N VAL A 93 -9.40 -10.58 1.78
CA VAL A 93 -8.16 -10.97 2.46
C VAL A 93 -7.17 -9.81 2.34
N PRO A 94 -6.67 -9.28 3.44
CA PRO A 94 -5.76 -8.14 3.35
C PRO A 94 -4.34 -8.58 3.06
N ARG A 95 -3.63 -7.74 2.35
CA ARG A 95 -2.21 -7.97 2.15
C ARG A 95 -1.51 -6.61 2.10
N PHE A 96 -0.23 -6.61 2.42
CA PHE A 96 0.55 -5.38 2.45
C PHE A 96 1.63 -5.45 1.39
N ASP A 97 1.63 -4.48 0.50
CA ASP A 97 2.58 -4.45 -0.59
C ASP A 97 3.48 -3.24 -0.48
N VAL A 98 4.67 -3.35 -1.02
CA VAL A 98 5.58 -2.20 -1.09
C VAL A 98 6.03 -2.07 -2.53
N ILE A 99 5.86 -0.90 -3.10
CA ILE A 99 6.32 -0.63 -4.45
C ILE A 99 7.43 0.39 -4.36
N GLY A 100 8.57 0.07 -4.93
CA GLY A 100 9.71 0.97 -4.94
C GLY A 100 9.98 1.42 -6.35
N LEU A 101 10.22 2.70 -6.53
CA LEU A 101 10.47 3.26 -7.84
C LEU A 101 11.68 4.17 -7.82
N LEU A 102 12.50 4.08 -8.86
CA LEU A 102 13.60 4.98 -9.05
C LEU A 102 13.25 5.82 -10.26
N ILE A 103 13.18 7.11 -10.09
CA ILE A 103 12.71 8.02 -11.13
C ILE A 103 13.81 9.01 -11.49
N ASN A 104 13.98 9.26 -12.77
CA ASN A 104 14.94 10.23 -13.24
C ASN A 104 14.36 11.62 -12.94
N PRO A 105 15.01 12.44 -12.14
CA PRO A 105 14.42 13.73 -11.75
C PRO A 105 14.29 14.71 -12.90
N ALA A 106 15.12 14.57 -13.93
CA ALA A 106 15.07 15.49 -15.04
C ALA A 106 14.00 15.10 -16.07
N THR A 107 13.89 13.83 -16.38
CA THR A 107 12.96 13.40 -17.42
C THR A 107 11.70 12.75 -16.85
N HIS A 108 11.72 12.42 -15.58
CA HIS A 108 10.61 11.76 -14.89
C HIS A 108 10.40 10.33 -15.39
N GLU A 109 11.42 9.80 -16.01
CA GLU A 109 11.32 8.43 -16.50
C GLU A 109 11.51 7.45 -15.36
N ILE A 110 10.78 6.36 -15.36
CA ILE A 110 10.93 5.34 -14.34
C ILE A 110 12.11 4.48 -14.72
N LEU A 111 13.16 4.55 -13.92
CA LEU A 111 14.38 3.81 -14.22
C LEU A 111 14.36 2.40 -13.64
N GLU A 112 13.76 2.22 -12.49
CA GLU A 112 13.66 0.91 -11.89
C GLU A 112 12.36 0.81 -11.15
N GLN A 113 11.80 -0.38 -11.08
CA GLN A 113 10.58 -0.58 -10.32
C GLN A 113 10.64 -1.95 -9.65
N THR A 114 10.17 -2.02 -8.44
CA THR A 114 10.09 -3.28 -7.72
C THR A 114 8.72 -3.33 -7.06
N HIS A 115 8.20 -4.51 -6.89
CA HIS A 115 6.92 -4.67 -6.24
C HIS A 115 7.01 -5.90 -5.33
N LEU A 116 7.00 -5.65 -4.04
CA LEU A 116 7.01 -6.73 -3.08
C LEU A 116 5.56 -6.98 -2.70
N GLU A 117 5.01 -8.08 -3.19
CA GLU A 117 3.63 -8.41 -2.91
C GLU A 117 3.56 -9.15 -1.59
N ASP A 118 2.58 -8.81 -0.79
CA ASP A 118 2.37 -9.43 0.50
C ASP A 118 3.68 -9.39 1.29
N ALA A 119 4.25 -8.23 1.33
CA ALA A 119 5.60 -8.06 1.84
C ALA A 119 5.80 -8.41 3.31
N PHE A 120 4.78 -8.31 4.11
CA PHE A 120 4.92 -8.64 5.52
C PHE A 120 3.57 -8.90 6.15
N LEU A 121 3.59 -9.59 7.27
CA LEU A 121 2.37 -9.84 8.01
C LEU A 121 2.24 -8.78 9.08
N PRO A 122 1.05 -8.33 9.35
CA PRO A 122 0.87 -7.31 10.38
C PRO A 122 1.13 -7.89 11.76
N PRO A 123 1.61 -7.09 12.68
CA PRO A 123 1.81 -7.54 14.05
C PRO A 123 0.48 -7.90 14.66
N GLN A 124 0.45 -9.02 15.35
CA GLN A 124 -0.76 -9.48 15.97
C GLN A 124 -1.40 -8.47 16.89
N ARG A 125 -0.63 -7.73 17.57
CA ARG A 125 -1.21 -6.79 18.48
C ARG A 125 -1.84 -5.63 17.83
N THR A 126 -1.37 -5.24 16.69
CA THR A 126 -1.89 -4.07 16.02
C THR A 126 -3.24 -4.39 15.42
N ILE A 127 -3.42 -5.57 14.91
CA ILE A 127 -4.69 -5.93 14.35
C ILE A 127 -5.37 -6.78 15.36
N GLY A 128 -6.38 -6.30 15.94
CA GLY A 128 -7.03 -6.99 17.02
C GLY A 128 -7.52 -8.34 16.66
N LYS A 129 -7.56 -9.17 17.65
CA LYS A 129 -8.04 -10.47 17.46
C LYS A 129 -9.35 -10.50 16.82
N SER A 130 -10.16 -9.59 17.14
CA SER A 130 -11.48 -9.62 16.60
C SER A 130 -11.44 -9.43 15.11
N SER A 131 -10.42 -8.85 14.62
CA SER A 131 -10.41 -8.63 13.21
C SER A 131 -9.95 -9.80 12.43
N PHE A 132 -9.00 -10.46 12.92
CA PHE A 132 -8.55 -11.56 12.18
C PHE A 132 -8.80 -12.85 12.82
N SER A 133 -9.35 -12.83 13.93
CA SER A 133 -9.51 -14.02 14.67
C SER A 133 -10.17 -15.01 13.95
N GLY A 134 -10.11 -15.00 13.07
CA GLY A 134 -10.85 -15.68 12.67
C GLY A 134 -10.97 -16.66 12.04
N GLN A 135 -10.44 -17.15 12.07
CA GLN A 135 -10.81 -18.13 11.47
C GLN A 135 -11.22 -17.91 10.19
N GLY A 136 -10.57 -17.35 9.48
CA GLY A 136 -10.90 -17.28 8.14
C GLY A 136 -12.01 -16.47 7.82
N ARG A 137 -12.24 -15.55 8.52
CA ARG A 137 -13.28 -14.84 8.22
C ARG A 137 -13.09 -13.96 7.13
N TRP A 138 -12.10 -13.78 6.50
CA TRP A 138 -11.97 -12.89 5.39
C TRP A 138 -12.46 -13.63 4.20
N HIS A 139 -13.73 -13.95 4.21
CA HIS A 139 -14.20 -14.71 3.18
C HIS A 139 -14.41 -13.88 2.12
N HIS A 140 -14.65 -14.29 1.10
CA HIS A 140 -14.69 -13.62 0.03
C HIS A 140 -15.98 -13.25 -0.38
N ARG A 141 -16.73 -12.56 0.26
CA ARG A 141 -17.93 -12.18 -0.20
C ARG A 141 -17.80 -11.15 -1.10
N ASN A 142 -16.95 -10.84 -1.76
CA ASN A 142 -16.99 -9.86 -2.72
C ASN A 142 -17.62 -8.63 -2.33
N ARG A 143 -17.79 -8.27 -1.17
CA ARG A 143 -18.42 -7.14 -0.86
C ARG A 143 -17.43 -6.09 -0.85
N VAL A 144 -17.44 -5.31 -1.72
CA VAL A 144 -16.54 -4.32 -1.80
C VAL A 144 -17.08 -3.11 -1.33
N ILE A 145 -16.42 -2.14 -1.05
CA ILE A 145 -16.89 -0.96 -0.72
C ILE A 145 -17.62 -0.42 -1.67
N GLY A 146 -18.49 0.15 -1.39
CA GLY A 146 -19.28 0.68 -2.30
C GLY A 146 -18.71 1.90 -2.69
N ARG A 147 -18.43 2.29 -3.45
CA ARG A 147 -18.04 3.42 -3.89
C ARG A 147 -18.02 3.38 -5.16
#